data_bbe10bbad9d04d6ccff16af9189704fd
#
_entry.id   bbe10bbad9d04d6ccff16af9189704fd
#
_cell.length_a   1.000
_cell.length_b   1.000
_cell.length_c   1.000
_cell.angle_alpha   90.00
_cell.angle_beta   90.00
_cell.angle_gamma   90.00
#
_symmetry.space_group_name_H-M   'P 1'
#
loop_
_entity.id
_entity.type
_entity.pdbx_description
1 polymer ?
#
loop_
_entity_poly.entity_id
_entity_poly.type
_entity_poly.pdbx_seq_one_letter_code
_entity_poly.pdbx_strand_id
1 'polypeptide(L)'
;LIQPEGKNDDGTYTDEAWAEAEKKANELLTEWKNGEHTEDSFAFMAAESSTDSGSATNGGLYEDIYPGQMVDAFDAWCFDAARKPGDTGIVKTEYGYHIMYFVSTGEHAYWYACAESDYLNELSASVLQELSAKFTSEDTEQNAAIVDVMQQD
;
A
#
# COMPACT_ATOMS: atom_id res chain seq x y z
N LEU A 1 -0.30 11.88 3.21
CA LEU A 1 -1.16 12.56 2.23
C LEU A 1 -1.93 13.68 2.92
N ILE A 2 -1.94 14.85 2.30
CA ILE A 2 -2.80 16.00 2.66
C ILE A 2 -3.75 16.23 1.49
N GLN A 3 -5.01 15.86 1.65
CA GLN A 3 -6.05 16.11 0.65
C GLN A 3 -6.57 17.54 0.75
N PRO A 4 -6.91 18.19 -0.40
CA PRO A 4 -7.62 19.46 -0.37
C PRO A 4 -9.02 19.30 0.27
N GLU A 5 -9.43 20.29 1.04
CA GLU A 5 -10.76 20.35 1.66
C GLU A 5 -11.58 21.46 1.01
N GLY A 6 -12.68 21.12 0.40
CA GLY A 6 -13.56 22.06 -0.32
C GLY A 6 -13.69 21.73 -1.80
N LYS A 7 -14.92 21.42 -2.20
CA LYS A 7 -15.24 21.04 -3.58
C LYS A 7 -16.19 22.03 -4.21
N ASN A 8 -16.02 22.22 -5.50
CA ASN A 8 -17.00 22.88 -6.38
C ASN A 8 -18.26 22.03 -6.55
N ASP A 9 -19.29 22.60 -7.16
CA ASP A 9 -20.55 21.91 -7.44
C ASP A 9 -20.37 20.71 -8.40
N ASP A 10 -19.32 20.71 -9.21
CA ASP A 10 -18.96 19.61 -10.12
C ASP A 10 -18.12 18.51 -9.47
N GLY A 11 -17.80 18.63 -8.17
CA GLY A 11 -17.04 17.67 -7.39
C GLY A 11 -15.51 17.85 -7.48
N THR A 12 -15.01 18.81 -8.25
CA THR A 12 -13.58 19.16 -8.28
C THR A 12 -13.18 19.96 -7.06
N TYR A 13 -11.91 19.94 -6.67
CA TYR A 13 -11.41 20.79 -5.59
C TYR A 13 -11.20 22.22 -6.08
N THR A 14 -11.47 23.20 -5.19
CA THR A 14 -11.22 24.62 -5.48
C THR A 14 -9.73 24.93 -5.50
N ASP A 15 -9.34 26.01 -6.18
CA ASP A 15 -7.94 26.48 -6.18
C ASP A 15 -7.47 26.86 -4.77
N GLU A 16 -8.36 27.42 -3.96
CA GLU A 16 -8.10 27.76 -2.56
C GLU A 16 -7.83 26.50 -1.74
N ALA A 17 -8.64 25.42 -1.94
CA ALA A 17 -8.44 24.14 -1.25
C ALA A 17 -7.09 23.52 -1.59
N TRP A 18 -6.67 23.59 -2.85
CA TRP A 18 -5.34 23.16 -3.27
C TRP A 18 -4.22 23.98 -2.64
N ALA A 19 -4.37 25.30 -2.58
CA ALA A 19 -3.37 26.18 -1.98
C ALA A 19 -3.24 25.94 -0.46
N GLU A 20 -4.34 25.70 0.24
CA GLU A 20 -4.33 25.37 1.67
C GLU A 20 -3.68 23.99 1.93
N ALA A 21 -3.98 22.99 1.10
CA ALA A 21 -3.36 21.68 1.23
C ALA A 21 -1.83 21.75 0.99
N GLU A 22 -1.38 22.51 -0.01
CA GLU A 22 0.03 22.76 -0.28
C GLU A 22 0.73 23.44 0.90
N LYS A 23 0.10 24.50 1.42
CA LYS A 23 0.62 25.22 2.58
C LYS A 23 0.77 24.30 3.79
N LYS A 24 -0.27 23.53 4.11
CA LYS A 24 -0.25 22.57 5.23
C LYS A 24 0.84 21.51 5.05
N ALA A 25 1.00 20.96 3.84
CA ALA A 25 2.05 20.00 3.55
C ALA A 25 3.46 20.58 3.75
N ASN A 26 3.69 21.82 3.31
CA ASN A 26 4.95 22.51 3.52
C ASN A 26 5.23 22.84 5.00
N GLU A 27 4.22 23.25 5.75
CA GLU A 27 4.31 23.51 7.18
C GLU A 27 4.69 22.26 7.95
N LEU A 28 3.99 21.15 7.73
CA LEU A 28 4.29 19.86 8.35
C LEU A 28 5.71 19.36 8.05
N LEU A 29 6.13 19.41 6.80
CA LEU A 29 7.49 19.01 6.44
C LEU A 29 8.55 19.93 7.08
N THR A 30 8.26 21.21 7.17
CA THR A 30 9.16 22.19 7.80
C THR A 30 9.25 21.97 9.32
N GLU A 31 8.12 21.73 9.97
CA GLU A 31 8.05 21.40 11.38
C GLU A 31 8.85 20.13 11.69
N TRP A 32 8.63 19.07 10.91
CA TRP A 32 9.37 17.83 11.06
C TRP A 32 10.88 18.03 10.88
N LYS A 33 11.32 18.79 9.85
CA LYS A 33 12.73 19.09 9.60
C LYS A 33 13.39 19.88 10.72
N ASN A 34 12.64 20.71 11.42
CA ASN A 34 13.12 21.49 12.56
C ASN A 34 13.07 20.73 13.89
N GLY A 35 12.38 19.59 13.92
CA GLY A 35 12.26 18.68 15.07
C GLY A 35 13.32 17.59 15.10
N GLU A 36 12.92 16.42 15.52
CA GLU A 36 13.81 15.26 15.63
C GLU A 36 14.27 14.71 14.27
N HIS A 37 13.53 14.97 13.21
CA HIS A 37 13.72 14.55 11.80
C HIS A 37 14.20 13.10 11.63
N THR A 38 13.64 12.20 12.44
CA THR A 38 13.86 10.75 12.37
C THR A 38 12.72 10.08 11.61
N GLU A 39 12.94 8.84 11.16
CA GLU A 39 11.90 8.02 10.54
C GLU A 39 10.71 7.84 11.47
N ASP A 40 10.95 7.52 12.75
CA ASP A 40 9.89 7.36 13.77
C ASP A 40 9.05 8.63 13.93
N SER A 41 9.70 9.82 13.97
CA SER A 41 8.98 11.08 14.07
C SER A 41 8.20 11.41 12.79
N PHE A 42 8.66 10.96 11.61
CA PHE A 42 7.93 11.06 10.36
C PHE A 42 6.70 10.17 10.35
N ALA A 43 6.85 8.93 10.80
CA ALA A 43 5.75 7.97 10.94
C ALA A 43 4.68 8.48 11.93
N PHE A 44 5.09 9.09 13.04
CA PHE A 44 4.18 9.73 13.97
C PHE A 44 3.42 10.90 13.33
N MET A 45 4.10 11.78 12.62
CA MET A 45 3.47 12.89 11.86
C MET A 45 2.48 12.36 10.83
N ALA A 46 2.82 11.27 10.14
CA ALA A 46 1.93 10.64 9.17
C ALA A 46 0.67 10.07 9.85
N ALA A 47 0.81 9.38 10.99
CA ALA A 47 -0.32 8.83 11.75
C ALA A 47 -1.28 9.93 12.24
N GLU A 48 -0.75 11.10 12.64
CA GLU A 48 -1.54 12.21 13.18
C GLU A 48 -2.19 13.08 12.08
N SER A 49 -1.54 13.23 10.94
CA SER A 49 -1.91 14.26 9.95
C SER A 49 -2.31 13.74 8.59
N SER A 50 -2.05 12.46 8.28
CA SER A 50 -2.37 11.91 6.96
C SER A 50 -3.87 11.68 6.79
N THR A 51 -4.38 12.08 5.63
CA THR A 51 -5.74 11.77 5.20
C THR A 51 -5.84 10.45 4.43
N ASP A 52 -4.73 9.74 4.25
CA ASP A 52 -4.69 8.42 3.64
C ASP A 52 -5.08 7.34 4.65
N SER A 53 -6.32 6.90 4.60
CA SER A 53 -6.84 5.86 5.50
C SER A 53 -6.19 4.49 5.30
N GLY A 54 -5.54 4.26 4.15
CA GLY A 54 -4.88 2.99 3.84
C GLY A 54 -3.54 2.81 4.56
N SER A 55 -2.81 3.91 4.78
CA SER A 55 -1.45 3.86 5.36
C SER A 55 -1.28 4.66 6.65
N ALA A 56 -2.19 5.57 7.00
CA ALA A 56 -2.06 6.40 8.21
C ALA A 56 -1.88 5.57 9.49
N THR A 57 -2.55 4.43 9.60
CA THR A 57 -2.52 3.55 10.79
C THR A 57 -1.20 2.82 10.98
N ASN A 58 -0.37 2.68 9.92
CA ASN A 58 0.97 2.11 9.99
C ASN A 58 2.07 3.16 9.82
N GLY A 59 1.78 4.42 10.15
CA GLY A 59 2.73 5.52 10.04
C GLY A 59 3.01 5.99 8.61
N GLY A 60 2.12 5.68 7.67
CA GLY A 60 2.27 6.06 6.26
C GLY A 60 3.26 5.20 5.48
N LEU A 61 3.69 4.05 6.01
CA LEU A 61 4.65 3.18 5.35
C LEU A 61 4.04 2.45 4.17
N TYR A 62 4.72 2.50 3.04
CA TYR A 62 4.50 1.69 1.86
C TYR A 62 5.74 0.84 1.62
N GLU A 63 5.57 -0.47 1.62
CA GLU A 63 6.63 -1.45 1.39
C GLU A 63 6.44 -2.13 0.03
N ASP A 64 7.54 -2.65 -0.51
CA ASP A 64 7.55 -3.45 -1.74
C ASP A 64 6.88 -2.80 -2.96
N ILE A 65 6.91 -1.46 -3.01
CA ILE A 65 6.43 -0.75 -4.19
C ILE A 65 7.38 -0.98 -5.38
N TYR A 66 6.78 -1.06 -6.58
CA TYR A 66 7.51 -1.28 -7.83
C TYR A 66 7.08 -0.29 -8.90
N PRO A 67 7.91 -0.04 -9.92
CA PRO A 67 7.61 0.93 -10.97
C PRO A 67 6.27 0.64 -11.66
N GLY A 68 5.43 1.66 -11.78
CA GLY A 68 4.11 1.59 -12.41
C GLY A 68 2.97 1.15 -11.48
N GLN A 69 3.24 0.93 -10.19
CA GLN A 69 2.22 0.58 -9.20
C GLN A 69 1.47 1.81 -8.68
N MET A 70 2.18 2.92 -8.53
CA MET A 70 1.64 4.16 -8.00
C MET A 70 1.34 5.17 -9.11
N VAL A 71 0.69 6.28 -8.78
CA VAL A 71 0.47 7.37 -9.74
C VAL A 71 1.80 7.96 -10.20
N ASP A 72 1.87 8.41 -11.46
CA ASP A 72 3.11 8.78 -12.15
C ASP A 72 4.04 9.70 -11.35
N ALA A 73 3.50 10.74 -10.71
CA ALA A 73 4.30 11.70 -9.97
C ALA A 73 4.89 11.10 -8.67
N PHE A 74 4.16 10.22 -8.00
CA PHE A 74 4.63 9.49 -6.83
C PHE A 74 5.70 8.49 -7.23
N ASP A 75 5.45 7.74 -8.29
CA ASP A 75 6.35 6.74 -8.85
C ASP A 75 7.69 7.37 -9.29
N ALA A 76 7.62 8.46 -10.05
CA ALA A 76 8.81 9.20 -10.49
C ALA A 76 9.66 9.71 -9.31
N TRP A 77 9.03 10.11 -8.21
CA TRP A 77 9.76 10.52 -7.01
C TRP A 77 10.44 9.34 -6.33
N CYS A 78 9.75 8.21 -6.14
CA CYS A 78 10.29 7.02 -5.47
C CYS A 78 11.44 6.37 -6.24
N PHE A 79 11.32 6.30 -7.57
CA PHE A 79 12.28 5.59 -8.43
C PHE A 79 13.31 6.52 -9.10
N ASP A 80 13.47 7.75 -8.62
CA ASP A 80 14.59 8.60 -9.03
C ASP A 80 15.92 7.96 -8.61
N ALA A 81 16.79 7.70 -9.59
CA ALA A 81 18.09 7.04 -9.36
C ALA A 81 19.03 7.80 -8.41
N ALA A 82 18.79 9.09 -8.17
CA ALA A 82 19.53 9.90 -7.22
C ALA A 82 19.00 9.81 -5.79
N ARG A 83 17.85 9.16 -5.57
CA ARG A 83 17.19 9.07 -4.27
C ARG A 83 18.02 8.28 -3.26
N LYS A 84 18.09 8.78 -2.02
CA LYS A 84 18.84 8.18 -0.92
C LYS A 84 17.96 8.06 0.32
N PRO A 85 18.22 7.05 1.17
CA PRO A 85 17.58 6.97 2.48
C PRO A 85 17.68 8.29 3.26
N GLY A 86 16.56 8.74 3.80
CA GLY A 86 16.43 10.04 4.47
C GLY A 86 16.02 11.20 3.56
N ASP A 87 15.97 11.01 2.25
CA ASP A 87 15.46 12.06 1.34
C ASP A 87 13.97 12.32 1.59
N THR A 88 13.60 13.60 1.55
CA THR A 88 12.22 14.03 1.71
C THR A 88 11.79 14.95 0.59
N GLY A 89 10.49 14.94 0.30
CA GLY A 89 9.91 15.81 -0.71
C GLY A 89 8.41 15.97 -0.55
N ILE A 90 7.83 16.87 -1.35
CA ILE A 90 6.39 17.00 -1.49
C ILE A 90 6.05 16.73 -2.94
N VAL A 91 5.12 15.81 -3.16
CA VAL A 91 4.65 15.41 -4.49
C VAL A 91 3.16 15.71 -4.61
N LYS A 92 2.79 16.48 -5.63
CA LYS A 92 1.39 16.74 -5.97
C LYS A 92 0.87 15.63 -6.88
N THR A 93 -0.28 15.06 -6.50
CA THR A 93 -1.03 14.12 -7.32
C THR A 93 -2.48 14.58 -7.44
N GLU A 94 -3.32 13.83 -8.13
CA GLU A 94 -4.77 14.08 -8.19
C GLU A 94 -5.47 13.90 -6.82
N TYR A 95 -4.85 13.17 -5.89
CA TYR A 95 -5.38 12.92 -4.54
C TYR A 95 -5.02 14.01 -3.54
N GLY A 96 -3.99 14.82 -3.79
CA GLY A 96 -3.50 15.84 -2.87
C GLY A 96 -1.98 15.98 -2.89
N TYR A 97 -1.43 16.50 -1.81
CA TYR A 97 0.00 16.63 -1.59
C TYR A 97 0.52 15.51 -0.70
N HIS A 98 1.40 14.69 -1.25
CA HIS A 98 2.10 13.64 -0.51
C HIS A 98 3.39 14.21 0.06
N ILE A 99 3.54 14.17 1.38
CA ILE A 99 4.82 14.40 2.04
C ILE A 99 5.53 13.06 2.04
N MET A 100 6.71 13.00 1.41
CA MET A 100 7.44 11.77 1.16
C MET A 100 8.70 11.71 2.01
N TYR A 101 9.01 10.55 2.54
CA TYR A 101 10.27 10.19 3.17
C TYR A 101 10.75 8.87 2.58
N PHE A 102 11.97 8.84 2.08
CA PHE A 102 12.54 7.64 1.48
C PHE A 102 13.29 6.83 2.52
N VAL A 103 12.77 5.67 2.87
CA VAL A 103 13.38 4.78 3.88
C VAL A 103 14.55 4.01 3.28
N SER A 104 14.29 3.21 2.26
CA SER A 104 15.31 2.38 1.61
C SER A 104 14.84 1.87 0.24
N THR A 105 15.77 1.30 -0.51
CA THR A 105 15.45 0.41 -1.62
C THR A 105 15.24 -1.01 -1.08
N GLY A 106 14.33 -1.77 -1.70
CA GLY A 106 14.14 -3.18 -1.38
C GLY A 106 15.43 -4.00 -1.58
N GLU A 107 15.58 -5.06 -0.81
CA GLU A 107 16.77 -5.95 -0.89
C GLU A 107 16.82 -6.73 -2.21
N HIS A 108 15.65 -6.97 -2.82
CA HIS A 108 15.53 -7.73 -4.06
C HIS A 108 14.92 -6.91 -5.18
N ALA A 109 15.36 -7.16 -6.40
CA ALA A 109 14.74 -6.58 -7.57
C ALA A 109 13.29 -7.09 -7.71
N TYR A 110 12.37 -6.24 -8.20
CA TYR A 110 10.95 -6.54 -8.36
C TYR A 110 10.68 -7.88 -9.08
N TRP A 111 11.46 -8.20 -10.12
CA TRP A 111 11.33 -9.48 -10.83
C TRP A 111 11.54 -10.71 -9.94
N TYR A 112 12.37 -10.57 -8.87
CA TYR A 112 12.60 -11.66 -7.92
C TYR A 112 11.32 -11.93 -7.09
N ALA A 113 10.69 -10.87 -6.58
CA ALA A 113 9.42 -10.99 -5.84
C ALA A 113 8.30 -11.58 -6.71
N CYS A 114 8.23 -11.19 -7.99
CA CYS A 114 7.29 -11.79 -8.95
C CYS A 114 7.57 -13.27 -9.17
N ALA A 115 8.84 -13.65 -9.40
CA ALA A 115 9.23 -15.04 -9.63
C ALA A 115 8.97 -15.93 -8.40
N GLU A 116 9.21 -15.40 -7.19
CA GLU A 116 8.90 -16.10 -5.94
C GLU A 116 7.38 -16.31 -5.78
N SER A 117 6.59 -15.28 -6.03
CA SER A 117 5.13 -15.36 -5.97
C SER A 117 4.56 -16.35 -6.97
N ASP A 118 5.05 -16.33 -8.22
CA ASP A 118 4.62 -17.25 -9.27
C ASP A 118 4.97 -18.70 -8.91
N TYR A 119 6.18 -18.92 -8.40
CA TYR A 119 6.61 -20.24 -7.95
C TYR A 119 5.76 -20.77 -6.79
N LEU A 120 5.44 -19.94 -5.79
CA LEU A 120 4.59 -20.33 -4.67
C LEU A 120 3.15 -20.61 -5.12
N ASN A 121 2.63 -19.87 -6.09
CA ASN A 121 1.31 -20.10 -6.67
C ASN A 121 1.25 -21.44 -7.44
N GLU A 122 2.26 -21.74 -8.26
CA GLU A 122 2.37 -23.03 -8.95
C GLU A 122 2.49 -24.20 -7.97
N LEU A 123 3.32 -24.06 -6.93
CA LEU A 123 3.50 -25.07 -5.91
C LEU A 123 2.21 -25.34 -5.14
N SER A 124 1.50 -24.28 -4.72
CA SER A 124 0.23 -24.41 -4.00
C SER A 124 -0.85 -25.07 -4.87
N ALA A 125 -0.95 -24.70 -6.15
CA ALA A 125 -1.88 -25.31 -7.10
C ALA A 125 -1.58 -26.81 -7.30
N SER A 126 -0.31 -27.17 -7.42
CA SER A 126 0.15 -28.56 -7.55
C SER A 126 -0.21 -29.38 -6.30
N VAL A 127 0.06 -28.86 -5.10
CA VAL A 127 -0.28 -29.53 -3.84
C VAL A 127 -1.78 -29.70 -3.68
N LEU A 128 -2.58 -28.67 -4.00
CA LEU A 128 -4.05 -28.75 -3.96
C LEU A 128 -4.58 -29.78 -4.95
N GLN A 129 -4.00 -29.89 -6.14
CA GLN A 129 -4.37 -30.88 -7.14
C GLN A 129 -4.06 -32.30 -6.67
N GLU A 130 -2.88 -32.54 -6.09
CA GLU A 130 -2.52 -33.81 -5.51
C GLU A 130 -3.43 -34.22 -4.34
N LEU A 131 -3.74 -33.28 -3.45
CA LEU A 131 -4.65 -33.53 -2.33
C LEU A 131 -6.05 -33.84 -2.83
N SER A 132 -6.61 -33.06 -3.74
CA SER A 132 -7.94 -33.31 -4.29
C SER A 132 -8.02 -34.65 -5.03
N ALA A 133 -6.96 -35.08 -5.73
CA ALA A 133 -6.91 -36.38 -6.36
C ALA A 133 -6.91 -37.55 -5.35
N LYS A 134 -6.33 -37.34 -4.16
CA LYS A 134 -6.34 -38.32 -3.08
C LYS A 134 -7.69 -38.41 -2.37
N PHE A 135 -8.39 -37.29 -2.21
CA PHE A 135 -9.65 -37.24 -1.49
C PHE A 135 -10.90 -37.52 -2.34
N THR A 136 -10.82 -37.50 -3.67
CA THR A 136 -11.98 -37.73 -4.56
C THR A 136 -12.44 -39.18 -4.63
N SER A 137 -11.71 -40.16 -4.11
CA SER A 137 -12.11 -41.59 -4.21
C SER A 137 -12.65 -42.18 -2.90
N GLU A 138 -12.32 -41.65 -1.74
CA GLU A 138 -12.73 -42.23 -0.45
C GLU A 138 -13.81 -41.43 0.29
N ASP A 139 -13.85 -40.10 0.11
CA ASP A 139 -14.79 -39.22 0.84
C ASP A 139 -16.21 -39.22 0.28
N THR A 140 -16.42 -39.58 -0.97
CA THR A 140 -17.75 -39.56 -1.59
C THR A 140 -18.69 -40.63 -1.03
N GLU A 141 -18.19 -41.81 -0.63
CA GLU A 141 -19.01 -42.85 -0.03
C GLU A 141 -19.32 -42.57 1.45
N GLN A 142 -18.35 -42.05 2.22
CA GLN A 142 -18.57 -41.68 3.63
C GLN A 142 -19.46 -40.46 3.78
N ASN A 143 -19.29 -39.41 2.96
CA ASN A 143 -20.15 -38.24 2.97
C ASN A 143 -21.58 -38.56 2.50
N ALA A 144 -21.76 -39.44 1.52
CA ALA A 144 -23.09 -39.90 1.10
C ALA A 144 -23.80 -40.65 2.26
N ALA A 145 -23.09 -41.48 3.01
CA ALA A 145 -23.64 -42.15 4.17
C ALA A 145 -24.01 -41.23 5.34
N ILE A 146 -23.25 -40.15 5.56
CA ILE A 146 -23.56 -39.13 6.59
C ILE A 146 -24.78 -38.29 6.19
N VAL A 147 -24.90 -37.91 4.94
CA VAL A 147 -26.06 -37.14 4.42
C VAL A 147 -27.34 -37.98 4.50
N ASP A 148 -27.26 -39.27 4.24
CA ASP A 148 -28.41 -40.19 4.31
C ASP A 148 -28.91 -40.37 5.74
N VAL A 149 -28.01 -40.41 6.74
CA VAL A 149 -28.38 -40.45 8.17
C VAL A 149 -29.01 -39.15 8.64
N MET A 150 -28.57 -37.97 8.14
CA MET A 150 -29.11 -36.67 8.51
C MET A 150 -30.48 -36.36 7.87
N GLN A 151 -30.90 -37.11 6.86
CA GLN A 151 -32.21 -36.96 6.20
C GLN A 151 -33.29 -37.89 6.76
N GLN A 152 -32.95 -38.78 7.70
CA GLN A 152 -33.89 -39.76 8.28
C GLN A 152 -34.45 -39.34 9.68
N ASP A 153 -34.02 -38.18 10.21
CA ASP A 153 -34.56 -37.54 11.41
C ASP A 153 -35.37 -36.29 11.04
#